data_d463c74c78fbd67533788a9413c24956
#
_entry.id   d463c74c78fbd67533788a9413c24956
#
_cell.length_a   1.000
_cell.length_b   1.000
_cell.length_c   1.000
_cell.angle_alpha   90.00
_cell.angle_beta   90.00
_cell.angle_gamma   90.00
#
_symmetry.space_group_name_H-M   'P 1'
#
loop_
_entity.id
_entity.type
_entity.pdbx_description
1 polymer ?
#
loop_
_entity_poly.entity_id
_entity_poly.type
_entity_poly.pdbx_seq_one_letter_code
_entity_poly.pdbx_strand_id
1 'polypeptide(L)'
;MATRILIAEDEEVSRAFIARALAQDGHEVVATADGGEALDVLTREQGRFDVLLTDIRMPVMDGIALALAAARDFPALTIVLMTGYADQRERAHGLDALIHDVIAKPFTMEEIRKAVSGALVARAG
;
A
#
# COMPACT_ATOMS: atom_id res chain seq x y z
N MET A 1 -6.84 11.08 16.45
CA MET A 1 -5.68 11.21 15.56
C MET A 1 -6.00 10.62 14.20
N ALA A 2 -5.54 11.26 13.14
CA ALA A 2 -5.77 10.77 11.79
C ALA A 2 -4.98 9.49 11.55
N THR A 3 -5.56 8.56 10.80
CA THR A 3 -4.84 7.40 10.30
C THR A 3 -3.86 7.85 9.23
N ARG A 4 -2.71 7.20 9.17
CA ARG A 4 -1.65 7.52 8.22
C ARG A 4 -1.47 6.40 7.21
N ILE A 5 -1.48 6.75 5.95
CA ILE A 5 -1.38 5.81 4.84
C ILE A 5 -0.22 6.17 3.94
N LEU A 6 0.66 5.21 3.68
CA LEU A 6 1.75 5.36 2.73
C LEU A 6 1.36 4.68 1.43
N ILE A 7 1.46 5.42 0.32
CA ILE A 7 1.16 4.92 -1.02
C ILE A 7 2.47 4.78 -1.80
N ALA A 8 2.65 3.67 -2.50
CA ALA A 8 3.72 3.49 -3.45
C ALA A 8 3.11 3.14 -4.81
N GLU A 9 3.17 4.07 -5.76
CA GLU A 9 2.60 3.95 -7.09
C GLU A 9 3.41 4.78 -8.06
N ASP A 10 3.98 4.16 -9.08
CA ASP A 10 4.86 4.84 -10.03
C ASP A 10 4.12 5.69 -11.08
N GLU A 11 2.87 5.35 -11.39
CA GLU A 11 2.09 6.11 -12.35
C GLU A 11 1.47 7.33 -11.69
N GLU A 12 1.82 8.51 -12.18
CA GLU A 12 1.43 9.78 -11.59
C GLU A 12 -0.09 9.97 -11.47
N VAL A 13 -0.83 9.63 -12.51
CA VAL A 13 -2.29 9.78 -12.53
C VAL A 13 -2.95 8.85 -11.51
N SER A 14 -2.53 7.60 -11.49
CA SER A 14 -3.04 6.61 -10.55
C SER A 14 -2.69 6.99 -9.11
N ARG A 15 -1.46 7.44 -8.88
CA ARG A 15 -1.00 7.90 -7.56
C ARG A 15 -1.84 9.05 -7.04
N ALA A 16 -2.10 10.04 -7.89
CA ALA A 16 -2.92 11.20 -7.52
C ALA A 16 -4.38 10.79 -7.24
N PHE A 17 -4.93 9.89 -8.03
CA PHE A 17 -6.28 9.37 -7.84
C PHE A 17 -6.43 8.67 -6.49
N ILE A 18 -5.50 7.79 -6.16
CA ILE A 18 -5.53 7.05 -4.89
C ILE A 18 -5.39 8.01 -3.70
N ALA A 19 -4.43 8.92 -3.79
CA ALA A 19 -4.18 9.89 -2.72
C ALA A 19 -5.41 10.76 -2.45
N ARG A 20 -6.09 11.20 -3.52
CA ARG A 20 -7.30 12.01 -3.42
C ARG A 20 -8.43 11.23 -2.75
N ALA A 21 -8.64 9.99 -3.17
CA ALA A 21 -9.70 9.14 -2.63
C ALA A 21 -9.55 8.96 -1.12
N LEU A 22 -8.32 8.67 -0.68
CA LEU A 22 -8.04 8.42 0.73
C LEU A 22 -8.04 9.70 1.57
N ALA A 23 -7.59 10.81 1.00
CA ALA A 23 -7.64 12.10 1.69
C ALA A 23 -9.08 12.54 1.96
N GLN A 24 -10.01 12.20 1.05
CA GLN A 24 -11.42 12.50 1.24
C GLN A 24 -12.03 11.79 2.46
N ASP A 25 -11.47 10.66 2.84
CA ASP A 25 -11.89 9.92 4.03
C ASP A 25 -11.21 10.43 5.32
N GLY A 26 -10.45 11.50 5.22
CA GLY A 26 -9.81 12.11 6.40
C GLY A 26 -8.46 11.49 6.77
N HIS A 27 -7.91 10.61 5.94
CA HIS A 27 -6.60 10.02 6.21
C HIS A 27 -5.47 10.99 5.88
N GLU A 28 -4.39 10.90 6.65
CA GLU A 28 -3.14 11.56 6.31
C GLU A 28 -2.39 10.67 5.32
N VAL A 29 -2.15 11.18 4.12
CA VAL A 29 -1.59 10.40 3.02
C VAL A 29 -0.20 10.90 2.65
N VAL A 30 0.75 9.98 2.55
CA VAL A 30 2.07 10.24 1.97
C VAL A 30 2.19 9.38 0.72
N ALA A 31 2.43 10.00 -0.43
CA ALA A 31 2.49 9.31 -1.71
C ALA A 31 3.93 9.28 -2.22
N THR A 32 4.37 8.11 -2.67
CA THR A 32 5.70 7.88 -3.21
C THR A 32 5.61 7.25 -4.60
N ALA A 33 6.67 7.40 -5.38
CA ALA A 33 6.68 7.01 -6.79
C ALA A 33 7.31 5.64 -7.07
N ASP A 34 7.98 5.04 -6.09
CA ASP A 34 8.56 3.71 -6.22
C ASP A 34 8.80 3.08 -4.85
N GLY A 35 9.17 1.80 -4.86
CA GLY A 35 9.38 1.06 -3.63
C GLY A 35 10.58 1.52 -2.82
N GLY A 36 11.62 2.00 -3.49
CA GLY A 36 12.81 2.53 -2.81
C GLY A 36 12.49 3.79 -2.04
N GLU A 37 11.74 4.71 -2.66
CA GLU A 37 11.28 5.93 -2.00
C GLU A 37 10.36 5.61 -0.82
N ALA A 38 9.44 4.66 -0.99
CA ALA A 38 8.54 4.25 0.09
C ALA A 38 9.32 3.65 1.27
N LEU A 39 10.30 2.81 1.01
CA LEU A 39 11.12 2.22 2.05
C LEU A 39 11.92 3.28 2.80
N ASP A 40 12.45 4.27 2.09
CA ASP A 40 13.15 5.40 2.70
C ASP A 40 12.24 6.18 3.65
N VAL A 41 10.99 6.41 3.24
CA VAL A 41 9.99 7.09 4.09
C VAL A 41 9.69 6.25 5.33
N LEU A 42 9.47 4.95 5.17
CA LEU A 42 9.22 4.05 6.29
C LEU A 42 10.37 4.07 7.29
N THR A 43 11.59 4.03 6.80
CA THR A 43 12.79 4.03 7.64
C THR A 43 12.93 5.36 8.38
N ARG A 44 12.79 6.46 7.67
CA ARG A 44 12.94 7.81 8.23
C ARG A 44 11.87 8.09 9.28
N GLU A 45 10.65 7.61 9.07
CA GLU A 45 9.55 7.82 10.00
C GLU A 45 9.32 6.63 10.93
N GLN A 46 10.24 5.69 10.95
CA GLN A 46 10.22 4.56 11.88
C GLN A 46 8.94 3.71 11.78
N GLY A 47 8.43 3.56 10.56
CA GLY A 47 7.24 2.76 10.30
C GLY A 47 5.93 3.32 10.85
N ARG A 48 5.88 4.62 11.13
CA ARG A 48 4.70 5.25 11.75
C ARG A 48 3.59 5.50 10.73
N PHE A 49 3.11 4.41 10.14
CA PHE A 49 1.97 4.38 9.25
C PHE A 49 1.05 3.24 9.66
N ASP A 50 -0.23 3.40 9.41
CA ASP A 50 -1.21 2.35 9.69
C ASP A 50 -1.32 1.37 8.54
N VAL A 51 -1.25 1.86 7.31
CA VAL A 51 -1.39 1.04 6.10
C VAL A 51 -0.34 1.42 5.07
N LEU A 52 0.25 0.41 4.43
CA LEU A 52 1.04 0.56 3.22
C LEU A 52 0.20 0.03 2.06
N LEU A 53 -0.06 0.87 1.08
CA LEU A 53 -0.79 0.52 -0.14
C LEU A 53 0.18 0.65 -1.31
N THR A 54 0.58 -0.46 -1.90
CA THR A 54 1.63 -0.46 -2.91
C THR A 54 1.25 -1.23 -4.18
N ASP A 55 1.61 -0.66 -5.32
CA ASP A 55 1.60 -1.38 -6.58
C ASP A 55 2.70 -2.44 -6.55
N ILE A 56 2.56 -3.48 -7.34
CA ILE A 56 3.57 -4.54 -7.43
C ILE A 56 4.67 -4.13 -8.40
N ARG A 57 4.31 -3.73 -9.63
CA ARG A 57 5.29 -3.37 -10.66
C ARG A 57 5.69 -1.91 -10.56
N MET A 58 6.90 -1.67 -10.08
CA MET A 58 7.48 -0.33 -9.96
C MET A 58 8.98 -0.37 -10.25
N PRO A 59 9.57 0.76 -10.69
CA PRO A 59 11.03 0.84 -10.85
C PRO A 59 11.74 0.85 -9.49
N VAL A 60 13.02 0.64 -9.48
CA VAL A 60 13.93 0.65 -8.33
C VAL A 60 13.68 -0.54 -7.40
N MET A 61 12.50 -0.61 -6.79
CA MET A 61 12.10 -1.73 -5.92
C MET A 61 10.63 -1.99 -6.15
N ASP A 62 10.27 -3.22 -6.53
CA ASP A 62 8.86 -3.56 -6.75
C ASP A 62 8.10 -3.74 -5.43
N GLY A 63 6.77 -3.83 -5.55
CA GLY A 63 5.92 -3.91 -4.36
C GLY A 63 6.06 -5.20 -3.57
N ILE A 64 6.48 -6.29 -4.20
CA ILE A 64 6.75 -7.56 -3.49
C ILE A 64 7.97 -7.39 -2.59
N ALA A 65 9.06 -6.86 -3.14
CA ALA A 65 10.28 -6.60 -2.36
C ALA A 65 10.00 -5.60 -1.24
N LEU A 66 9.22 -4.56 -1.53
CA LEU A 66 8.83 -3.57 -0.52
C LEU A 66 8.00 -4.21 0.59
N ALA A 67 7.02 -5.04 0.24
CA ALA A 67 6.17 -5.72 1.22
C ALA A 67 6.99 -6.64 2.13
N LEU A 68 7.93 -7.38 1.56
CA LEU A 68 8.80 -8.26 2.34
C LEU A 68 9.66 -7.47 3.32
N ALA A 69 10.27 -6.38 2.86
CA ALA A 69 11.09 -5.53 3.72
C ALA A 69 10.26 -4.87 4.82
N ALA A 70 9.07 -4.38 4.48
CA ALA A 70 8.17 -3.73 5.43
C ALA A 70 7.66 -4.70 6.48
N ALA A 71 7.28 -5.92 6.09
CA ALA A 71 6.81 -6.94 7.02
C ALA A 71 7.92 -7.35 8.00
N ARG A 72 9.15 -7.44 7.51
CA ARG A 72 10.29 -7.80 8.33
C ARG A 72 10.63 -6.71 9.36
N ASP A 73 10.70 -5.46 8.91
CA ASP A 73 11.21 -4.35 9.72
C ASP A 73 10.12 -3.59 10.47
N PHE A 74 8.88 -3.63 9.97
CA PHE A 74 7.74 -2.90 10.55
C PHE A 74 6.51 -3.81 10.65
N PRO A 75 6.56 -4.83 11.52
CA PRO A 75 5.52 -5.87 11.55
C PRO A 75 4.12 -5.38 11.96
N ALA A 76 4.02 -4.20 12.55
CA ALA A 76 2.72 -3.62 12.92
C ALA A 76 2.00 -2.98 11.72
N LEU A 77 2.70 -2.78 10.60
CA LEU A 77 2.15 -2.15 9.41
C LEU A 77 1.24 -3.14 8.68
N THR A 78 0.05 -2.68 8.30
CA THR A 78 -0.87 -3.49 7.49
C THR A 78 -0.62 -3.21 6.01
N ILE A 79 -0.44 -4.25 5.21
CA ILE A 79 -0.01 -4.13 3.81
C ILE A 79 -1.14 -4.56 2.88
N VAL A 80 -1.42 -3.71 1.88
CA VAL A 80 -2.37 -3.99 0.80
C VAL A 80 -1.64 -3.84 -0.53
N LEU A 81 -1.72 -4.85 -1.39
CA LEU A 81 -1.09 -4.81 -2.71
C LEU A 81 -2.12 -4.47 -3.79
N MET A 82 -1.67 -3.76 -4.82
CA MET A 82 -2.46 -3.45 -6.02
C MET A 82 -1.85 -4.19 -7.20
N THR A 83 -2.68 -4.90 -7.97
CA THR A 83 -2.21 -5.69 -9.10
C THR A 83 -2.91 -5.30 -10.40
N GLY A 84 -2.15 -5.17 -11.48
CA GLY A 84 -2.70 -4.88 -12.81
C GLY A 84 -2.76 -6.08 -13.73
N TYR A 85 -2.03 -7.16 -13.42
CA TYR A 85 -1.86 -8.32 -14.30
C TYR A 85 -1.97 -9.62 -13.53
N ALA A 86 -2.38 -10.69 -14.23
CA ALA A 86 -2.56 -12.00 -13.63
C ALA A 86 -1.27 -12.57 -13.04
N ASP A 87 -0.14 -12.37 -13.71
CA ASP A 87 1.17 -12.83 -13.22
C ASP A 87 1.58 -12.16 -11.91
N GLN A 88 1.21 -10.89 -11.74
CA GLN A 88 1.46 -10.15 -10.49
C GLN A 88 0.63 -10.75 -9.35
N ARG A 89 -0.60 -11.14 -9.64
CA ARG A 89 -1.48 -11.76 -8.67
C ARG A 89 -0.92 -13.10 -8.19
N GLU A 90 -0.34 -13.89 -9.11
CA GLU A 90 0.33 -15.14 -8.76
C GLU A 90 1.53 -14.90 -7.86
N ARG A 91 2.34 -13.88 -8.16
CA ARG A 91 3.49 -13.53 -7.34
C ARG A 91 3.08 -13.13 -5.93
N ALA A 92 1.95 -12.46 -5.79
CA ALA A 92 1.42 -12.02 -4.49
C ALA A 92 0.83 -13.18 -3.69
N HIS A 93 0.39 -14.24 -4.34
CA HIS A 93 -0.30 -15.36 -3.69
C HIS A 93 0.53 -16.02 -2.58
N GLY A 94 1.83 -16.11 -2.74
CA GLY A 94 2.72 -16.68 -1.72
C GLY A 94 2.95 -15.80 -0.50
N LEU A 95 2.41 -14.57 -0.49
CA LEU A 95 2.61 -13.61 0.59
C LEU A 95 1.38 -13.46 1.49
N ASP A 96 0.41 -14.36 1.39
CA ASP A 96 -0.87 -14.25 2.12
C ASP A 96 -0.71 -14.05 3.63
N ALA A 97 0.35 -14.60 4.21
CA ALA A 97 0.63 -14.46 5.64
C ALA A 97 1.16 -13.07 6.02
N LEU A 98 1.67 -12.29 5.05
CA LEU A 98 2.32 -11.00 5.28
C LEU A 98 1.46 -9.81 4.86
N ILE A 99 0.47 -10.02 3.99
CA ILE A 99 -0.36 -8.96 3.45
C ILE A 99 -1.81 -9.15 3.87
N HIS A 100 -2.52 -8.04 4.01
CA HIS A 100 -3.93 -8.06 4.38
C HIS A 100 -4.82 -8.39 3.17
N ASP A 101 -4.55 -7.76 2.02
CA ASP A 101 -5.42 -7.86 0.86
C ASP A 101 -4.66 -7.56 -0.43
N VAL A 102 -5.22 -8.01 -1.54
CA VAL A 102 -4.74 -7.72 -2.90
C VAL A 102 -5.92 -7.21 -3.69
N ILE A 103 -5.82 -6.00 -4.23
CA ILE A 103 -6.89 -5.41 -5.05
C ILE A 103 -6.45 -5.31 -6.50
N ALA A 104 -7.37 -5.59 -7.41
CA ALA A 104 -7.09 -5.59 -8.85
C ALA A 104 -7.37 -4.23 -9.48
N LYS A 105 -6.48 -3.79 -10.35
CA LYS A 105 -6.70 -2.62 -11.21
C LYS A 105 -7.47 -3.06 -12.46
N PRO A 106 -8.32 -2.23 -13.03
CA PRO A 106 -8.70 -0.90 -12.53
C PRO A 106 -9.68 -1.00 -11.35
N PHE A 107 -9.62 -0.05 -10.45
CA PHE A 107 -10.53 0.02 -9.31
C PHE A 107 -11.18 1.40 -9.23
N THR A 108 -12.34 1.45 -8.57
CA THR A 108 -13.04 2.70 -8.31
C THR A 108 -12.54 3.34 -7.01
N MET A 109 -12.88 4.60 -6.79
CA MET A 109 -12.61 5.26 -5.52
C MET A 109 -13.22 4.50 -4.36
N GLU A 110 -14.44 4.00 -4.54
CA GLU A 110 -15.13 3.23 -3.50
C GLU A 110 -14.39 1.94 -3.18
N GLU A 111 -13.89 1.24 -4.19
CA GLU A 111 -13.14 -0.01 -3.98
C GLU A 111 -11.84 0.22 -3.21
N ILE A 112 -11.09 1.28 -3.54
CA ILE A 112 -9.85 1.57 -2.83
C ILE A 112 -10.13 2.02 -1.39
N ARG A 113 -11.16 2.81 -1.18
CA ARG A 113 -11.57 3.27 0.15
C ARG A 113 -12.01 2.09 1.01
N LYS A 114 -12.76 1.15 0.44
CA LYS A 114 -13.18 -0.07 1.13
C LYS A 114 -12.01 -0.96 1.52
N ALA A 115 -11.04 -1.11 0.62
CA ALA A 115 -9.85 -1.93 0.90
C ALA A 115 -9.06 -1.36 2.08
N VAL A 116 -8.87 -0.07 2.12
CA VAL A 116 -8.16 0.61 3.22
C VAL A 116 -8.98 0.56 4.51
N SER A 117 -10.28 0.78 4.42
CA SER A 117 -11.17 0.69 5.58
C SER A 117 -11.13 -0.71 6.20
N GLY A 118 -11.15 -1.74 5.36
CA GLY A 118 -11.03 -3.14 5.80
C GLY A 118 -9.69 -3.42 6.48
N ALA A 119 -8.61 -2.87 5.94
CA ALA A 119 -7.28 -3.00 6.52
C ALA A 119 -7.20 -2.34 7.90
N LEU A 120 -7.81 -1.18 8.06
CA LEU A 120 -7.83 -0.47 9.34
C LEU A 120 -8.65 -1.20 10.39
N VAL A 121 -9.78 -1.81 10.01
CA VAL A 121 -10.59 -2.62 10.91
C VAL A 121 -9.81 -3.85 11.37
N ALA A 122 -9.15 -4.55 10.45
CA ALA A 122 -8.34 -5.72 10.78
C ALA A 122 -7.19 -5.37 11.72
N ARG A 123 -6.57 -4.21 11.53
CA ARG A 123 -5.48 -3.71 12.36
C ARG A 123 -5.97 -3.40 13.80
N ALA A 124 -7.17 -2.85 13.93
CA ALA A 124 -7.76 -2.48 15.21
C ALA A 124 -8.21 -3.70 16.02
N GLY A 125 -8.52 -4.78 15.31
CA GLY A 125 -8.90 -6.04 15.94
C GLY A 125 -7.70 -6.84 16.33
#